data_d88fe173109eb9675d2201aa15f062fc
#
_entry.id   d88fe173109eb9675d2201aa15f062fc
#
_cell.length_a   1.000
_cell.length_b   1.000
_cell.length_c   1.000
_cell.angle_alpha   90.00
_cell.angle_beta   90.00
_cell.angle_gamma   90.00
#
_symmetry.space_group_name_H-M   'P 1'
#
loop_
_entity.id
_entity.type
_entity.pdbx_description
1 polymer ?
#
loop_
_entity_poly.entity_id
_entity_poly.type
_entity_poly.pdbx_seq_one_letter_code
_entity_poly.pdbx_strand_id
1 'polypeptide(L)'
;MILNYAKTLSRSNEESEIWESRVTKINNKLCDTYYSRRENKSIIVGSVGRGTAINKTSDYDVIFKLPKDIYLKFDRYKGNGQSSLLYEVKNIIKELYPKTLIRGDRQVVSIEFTDGVIELVPAFEQGDNTFKYPDSKNGGSWKITKPLIEIEESKSKSQETSQVFNYLCYLTRKWKNY
;
A
#
# COMPACT_ATOMS: atom_id res chain seq x y z
N MET A 1 -11.66 13.79 -28.74
CA MET A 1 -12.76 13.51 -27.82
C MET A 1 -12.38 12.48 -26.74
N ILE A 2 -11.89 11.26 -27.04
CA ILE A 2 -11.53 10.22 -26.07
C ILE A 2 -10.44 10.67 -25.08
N LEU A 3 -9.37 11.31 -25.52
CA LEU A 3 -8.29 11.77 -24.65
C LEU A 3 -8.76 12.84 -23.63
N ASN A 4 -9.66 13.71 -24.04
CA ASN A 4 -10.21 14.72 -23.12
C ASN A 4 -11.08 14.04 -22.04
N TYR A 5 -11.87 13.03 -22.39
CA TYR A 5 -12.60 12.25 -21.42
C TYR A 5 -11.65 11.49 -20.48
N ALA A 6 -10.60 10.85 -21.00
CA ALA A 6 -9.62 10.16 -20.16
C ALA A 6 -8.97 11.09 -19.13
N LYS A 7 -8.68 12.34 -19.49
CA LYS A 7 -8.15 13.34 -18.54
C LYS A 7 -9.09 13.61 -17.37
N THR A 8 -10.40 13.60 -17.59
CA THR A 8 -11.40 13.81 -16.50
C THR A 8 -11.49 12.64 -15.53
N LEU A 9 -10.91 11.50 -15.88
CA LEU A 9 -10.87 10.32 -15.01
C LEU A 9 -9.73 10.36 -13.99
N SER A 10 -8.74 11.24 -14.14
CA SER A 10 -7.64 11.38 -13.19
C SER A 10 -8.15 11.76 -11.81
N ARG A 11 -7.44 11.34 -10.78
CA ARG A 11 -7.76 11.69 -9.39
C ARG A 11 -7.63 13.18 -9.14
N SER A 12 -8.51 13.72 -8.29
CA SER A 12 -8.41 15.09 -7.82
C SER A 12 -7.31 15.25 -6.76
N ASN A 13 -6.78 16.47 -6.62
CA ASN A 13 -5.82 16.79 -5.56
C ASN A 13 -6.44 16.63 -4.17
N GLU A 14 -7.68 17.08 -3.99
CA GLU A 14 -8.40 16.98 -2.72
C GLU A 14 -8.55 15.51 -2.26
N GLU A 15 -8.96 14.61 -3.16
CA GLU A 15 -9.03 13.18 -2.87
C GLU A 15 -7.64 12.64 -2.47
N SER A 16 -6.59 13.03 -3.17
CA SER A 16 -5.22 12.61 -2.88
C SER A 16 -4.76 13.05 -1.49
N GLU A 17 -5.01 14.30 -1.12
CA GLU A 17 -4.62 14.88 0.18
C GLU A 17 -5.28 14.16 1.36
N ILE A 18 -6.57 13.81 1.24
CA ILE A 18 -7.29 13.04 2.28
C ILE A 18 -6.61 11.71 2.55
N TRP A 19 -6.30 10.96 1.48
CA TRP A 19 -5.69 9.64 1.59
C TRP A 19 -4.24 9.71 2.06
N GLU A 20 -3.45 10.66 1.58
CA GLU A 20 -2.08 10.89 2.02
C GLU A 20 -2.02 11.28 3.50
N SER A 21 -2.98 12.07 3.98
CA SER A 21 -3.13 12.37 5.41
C SER A 21 -3.38 11.10 6.26
N ARG A 22 -4.21 10.17 5.77
CA ARG A 22 -4.45 8.88 6.43
C ARG A 22 -3.19 8.02 6.46
N VAL A 23 -2.50 7.91 5.32
CA VAL A 23 -1.22 7.17 5.22
C VAL A 23 -0.18 7.77 6.18
N THR A 24 -0.08 9.10 6.26
CA THR A 24 0.83 9.79 7.17
C THR A 24 0.52 9.49 8.64
N LYS A 25 -0.76 9.47 9.04
CA LYS A 25 -1.17 9.12 10.40
C LYS A 25 -0.79 7.67 10.75
N ILE A 26 -1.04 6.75 9.82
CA ILE A 26 -0.66 5.34 9.95
C ILE A 26 0.87 5.20 10.07
N ASN A 27 1.61 5.85 9.17
CA ASN A 27 3.07 5.90 9.21
C ASN A 27 3.59 6.36 10.58
N ASN A 28 3.08 7.48 11.08
CA ASN A 28 3.53 8.05 12.35
C ASN A 28 3.22 7.12 13.52
N LYS A 29 2.03 6.50 13.57
CA LYS A 29 1.66 5.55 14.61
C LYS A 29 2.58 4.33 14.62
N LEU A 30 2.92 3.79 13.45
CA LEU A 30 3.83 2.66 13.33
C LEU A 30 5.28 3.06 13.63
N CYS A 31 5.70 4.27 13.23
CA CYS A 31 7.02 4.78 13.61
C CYS A 31 7.16 4.95 15.12
N ASP A 32 6.15 5.47 15.82
CA ASP A 32 6.15 5.60 17.28
C ASP A 32 6.31 4.24 18.00
N THR A 33 5.88 3.16 17.32
CA THR A 33 5.99 1.80 17.89
C THR A 33 7.32 1.12 17.56
N TYR A 34 7.82 1.27 16.34
CA TYR A 34 8.92 0.48 15.82
C TYR A 34 10.24 1.25 15.65
N TYR A 35 10.22 2.56 15.77
CA TYR A 35 11.38 3.41 15.54
C TYR A 35 11.55 4.44 16.66
N SER A 36 12.76 4.94 16.85
CA SER A 36 13.06 5.99 17.85
C SER A 36 12.60 7.38 17.41
N ARG A 37 12.30 7.56 16.11
CA ARG A 37 11.84 8.82 15.52
C ARG A 37 10.90 8.60 14.37
N ARG A 38 10.05 9.60 14.10
CA ARG A 38 9.16 9.59 12.94
C ARG A 38 9.92 9.94 11.67
N GLU A 39 9.86 9.05 10.70
CA GLU A 39 10.37 9.22 9.35
C GLU A 39 9.33 8.67 8.37
N ASN A 40 9.44 9.02 7.09
CA ASN A 40 8.58 8.37 6.10
C ASN A 40 9.09 6.96 5.80
N LYS A 41 8.43 5.98 6.38
CA LYS A 41 8.66 4.54 6.15
C LYS A 41 7.58 3.91 5.26
N SER A 42 6.59 4.69 4.85
CA SER A 42 5.48 4.24 3.99
C SER A 42 5.78 4.52 2.52
N ILE A 43 5.39 3.59 1.67
CA ILE A 43 5.48 3.70 0.21
C ILE A 43 4.10 3.40 -0.35
N ILE A 44 3.50 4.37 -1.05
CA ILE A 44 2.26 4.14 -1.79
C ILE A 44 2.62 3.38 -3.06
N VAL A 45 2.00 2.23 -3.26
CA VAL A 45 2.24 1.32 -4.38
C VAL A 45 0.95 1.08 -5.19
N GLY A 46 0.83 -0.02 -5.89
CA GLY A 46 -0.36 -0.37 -6.64
C GLY A 46 -0.72 0.69 -7.71
N SER A 47 -1.99 0.87 -7.95
CA SER A 47 -2.45 1.79 -9.01
C SER A 47 -2.19 3.25 -8.71
N VAL A 48 -2.27 3.64 -7.44
CA VAL A 48 -1.99 5.00 -6.98
C VAL A 48 -0.51 5.31 -7.13
N GLY A 49 0.36 4.43 -6.63
CA GLY A 49 1.82 4.59 -6.73
C GLY A 49 2.30 4.65 -8.19
N ARG A 50 1.69 3.88 -9.10
CA ARG A 50 2.00 3.91 -10.53
C ARG A 50 1.39 5.08 -11.30
N GLY A 51 0.59 5.95 -10.66
CA GLY A 51 -0.09 7.05 -11.33
C GLY A 51 -1.18 6.60 -12.32
N THR A 52 -1.71 5.38 -12.17
CA THR A 52 -2.74 4.80 -13.05
C THR A 52 -4.11 4.66 -12.40
N ALA A 53 -4.28 5.18 -11.18
CA ALA A 53 -5.56 5.21 -10.47
C ALA A 53 -6.48 6.27 -11.06
N ILE A 54 -7.78 5.99 -11.05
CA ILE A 54 -8.82 6.93 -11.48
C ILE A 54 -9.50 7.59 -10.28
N ASN A 55 -10.26 8.66 -10.54
CA ASN A 55 -11.11 9.31 -9.55
C ASN A 55 -12.03 8.29 -8.87
N LYS A 56 -12.23 8.43 -7.56
CA LYS A 56 -12.97 7.48 -6.71
C LYS A 56 -12.33 6.07 -6.66
N THR A 57 -11.01 5.98 -6.83
CA THR A 57 -10.30 4.74 -6.52
C THR A 57 -10.43 4.45 -5.03
N SER A 58 -11.01 3.29 -4.71
CA SER A 58 -11.33 2.89 -3.34
C SER A 58 -10.17 2.21 -2.62
N ASP A 59 -9.15 1.74 -3.35
CA ASP A 59 -8.10 0.89 -2.80
C ASP A 59 -6.75 1.60 -2.85
N TYR A 60 -6.12 1.72 -1.67
CA TYR A 60 -4.80 2.28 -1.48
C TYR A 60 -3.84 1.21 -0.97
N ASP A 61 -2.95 0.77 -1.84
CA ASP A 61 -1.88 -0.17 -1.49
C ASP A 61 -0.71 0.60 -0.87
N VAL A 62 -0.36 0.25 0.35
CA VAL A 62 0.73 0.91 1.10
C VAL A 62 1.67 -0.14 1.68
N ILE A 63 2.95 -0.05 1.37
CA ILE A 63 4.00 -0.79 2.07
C ILE A 63 4.50 0.06 3.23
N PHE A 64 4.60 -0.53 4.43
CA PHE A 64 5.32 0.06 5.55
C PHE A 64 6.60 -0.73 5.82
N LYS A 65 7.73 -0.05 5.79
CA LYS A 65 9.04 -0.65 6.06
C LYS A 65 9.21 -0.87 7.56
N LEU A 66 9.36 -2.12 7.96
CA LEU A 66 9.65 -2.52 9.33
C LEU A 66 11.16 -2.74 9.54
N PRO A 67 11.68 -2.52 10.76
CA PRO A 67 13.07 -2.78 11.07
C PRO A 67 13.40 -4.29 11.08
N LYS A 68 14.67 -4.62 10.85
CA LYS A 68 15.15 -5.99 10.68
C LYS A 68 14.96 -6.88 11.92
N ASP A 69 15.05 -6.31 13.10
CA ASP A 69 14.82 -7.04 14.37
C ASP A 69 13.39 -7.57 14.48
N ILE A 70 12.41 -6.83 13.96
CA ILE A 70 11.02 -7.28 13.87
C ILE A 70 10.90 -8.49 12.92
N TYR A 71 11.62 -8.48 11.77
CA TYR A 71 11.69 -9.67 10.93
C TYR A 71 12.20 -10.88 11.70
N LEU A 72 13.33 -10.74 12.40
CA LEU A 72 13.94 -11.84 13.17
C LEU A 72 13.04 -12.35 14.29
N LYS A 73 12.26 -11.47 14.93
CA LYS A 73 11.26 -11.84 15.94
C LYS A 73 10.22 -12.80 15.37
N PHE A 74 9.62 -12.45 14.23
CA PHE A 74 8.52 -13.23 13.64
C PHE A 74 8.98 -14.41 12.78
N ASP A 75 10.19 -14.36 12.20
CA ASP A 75 10.77 -15.48 11.47
C ASP A 75 11.11 -16.67 12.38
N ARG A 76 11.49 -16.39 13.64
CA ARG A 76 11.77 -17.39 14.67
C ARG A 76 10.54 -17.81 15.47
N TYR A 77 9.39 -17.24 15.19
CA TYR A 77 8.18 -17.51 15.96
C TYR A 77 7.70 -18.95 15.79
N LYS A 78 7.44 -19.64 16.90
CA LYS A 78 6.88 -21.01 16.89
C LYS A 78 5.41 -20.94 16.44
N GLY A 79 5.13 -21.37 15.22
CA GLY A 79 3.82 -21.31 14.58
C GLY A 79 3.82 -20.33 13.39
N ASN A 80 2.68 -19.72 13.10
CA ASN A 80 2.54 -18.80 11.98
C ASN A 80 2.97 -17.39 12.39
N GLY A 81 4.28 -17.10 12.26
CA GLY A 81 4.85 -15.78 12.58
C GLY A 81 4.30 -14.67 11.68
N GLN A 82 3.97 -14.99 10.43
CA GLN A 82 3.40 -14.04 9.46
C GLN A 82 2.00 -13.58 9.91
N SER A 83 1.18 -14.50 10.36
CA SER A 83 -0.13 -14.18 10.95
C SER A 83 0.00 -13.35 12.22
N SER A 84 0.99 -13.68 13.07
CA SER A 84 1.26 -12.96 14.31
C SER A 84 1.75 -11.53 14.05
N LEU A 85 2.58 -11.30 13.01
CA LEU A 85 2.98 -9.98 12.57
C LEU A 85 1.78 -9.14 12.11
N LEU A 86 0.93 -9.71 11.24
CA LEU A 86 -0.27 -9.02 10.77
C LEU A 86 -1.22 -8.67 11.94
N TYR A 87 -1.33 -9.56 12.90
CA TYR A 87 -2.14 -9.33 14.10
C TYR A 87 -1.56 -8.21 14.98
N GLU A 88 -0.24 -8.18 15.19
CA GLU A 88 0.43 -7.10 15.94
C GLU A 88 0.21 -5.73 15.27
N VAL A 89 0.47 -5.64 13.96
CA VAL A 89 0.26 -4.39 13.19
C VAL A 89 -1.21 -3.97 13.21
N LYS A 90 -2.13 -4.92 13.02
CA LYS A 90 -3.58 -4.64 13.12
C LYS A 90 -3.94 -4.01 14.47
N ASN A 91 -3.44 -4.52 15.57
CA ASN A 91 -3.76 -4.01 16.90
C ASN A 91 -3.23 -2.60 17.12
N ILE A 92 -2.01 -2.31 16.64
CA ILE A 92 -1.42 -0.95 16.70
C ILE A 92 -2.30 0.04 15.92
N ILE A 93 -2.75 -0.34 14.71
CA ILE A 93 -3.63 0.52 13.91
C ILE A 93 -5.02 0.65 14.53
N LYS A 94 -5.51 -0.39 15.24
CA LYS A 94 -6.80 -0.34 15.95
C LYS A 94 -6.82 0.71 17.07
N GLU A 95 -5.68 0.98 17.71
CA GLU A 95 -5.56 2.07 18.68
C GLU A 95 -5.72 3.45 18.03
N LEU A 96 -5.24 3.62 16.79
CA LEU A 96 -5.40 4.86 16.03
C LEU A 96 -6.84 5.05 15.52
N TYR A 97 -7.49 3.95 15.11
CA TYR A 97 -8.83 3.95 14.53
C TYR A 97 -9.77 2.97 15.25
N PRO A 98 -10.18 3.26 16.52
CA PRO A 98 -10.93 2.30 17.34
C PRO A 98 -12.32 1.95 16.80
N LYS A 99 -12.92 2.83 15.99
CA LYS A 99 -14.25 2.61 15.38
C LYS A 99 -14.20 2.06 13.97
N THR A 100 -13.01 2.00 13.34
CA THR A 100 -12.84 1.52 11.98
C THR A 100 -12.72 0.00 11.96
N LEU A 101 -13.29 -0.64 10.95
CA LEU A 101 -13.10 -2.07 10.72
C LEU A 101 -11.69 -2.31 10.19
N ILE A 102 -10.92 -3.12 10.93
CA ILE A 102 -9.53 -3.46 10.57
C ILE A 102 -9.38 -4.97 10.64
N ARG A 103 -8.89 -5.56 9.55
CA ARG A 103 -8.67 -7.01 9.43
C ARG A 103 -7.23 -7.29 9.03
N GLY A 104 -6.66 -8.38 9.56
CA GLY A 104 -5.47 -8.99 8.98
C GLY A 104 -5.93 -10.06 8.01
N ASP A 105 -5.57 -9.97 6.74
CA ASP A 105 -5.89 -10.96 5.73
C ASP A 105 -4.67 -11.28 4.88
N ARG A 106 -4.29 -12.54 4.90
CA ARG A 106 -3.20 -13.11 4.08
C ARG A 106 -1.88 -12.35 4.15
N GLN A 107 -1.81 -11.20 3.49
CA GLN A 107 -0.58 -10.43 3.25
C GLN A 107 -0.68 -8.99 3.73
N VAL A 108 -1.89 -8.53 4.07
CA VAL A 108 -2.20 -7.15 4.35
C VAL A 108 -2.92 -6.96 5.68
N VAL A 109 -2.84 -5.77 6.21
CA VAL A 109 -3.78 -5.24 7.18
C VAL A 109 -4.72 -4.28 6.44
N SER A 110 -5.96 -4.70 6.26
CA SER A 110 -7.01 -3.93 5.60
C SER A 110 -7.66 -2.99 6.59
N ILE A 111 -7.71 -1.69 6.26
CA ILE A 111 -8.27 -0.61 7.07
C ILE A 111 -9.43 0.00 6.27
N GLU A 112 -10.66 -0.31 6.66
CA GLU A 112 -11.87 0.01 5.91
C GLU A 112 -12.46 1.35 6.36
N PHE A 113 -12.28 2.40 5.55
CA PHE A 113 -12.95 3.69 5.71
C PHE A 113 -14.28 3.71 4.94
N THR A 114 -15.13 4.69 5.20
CA THR A 114 -16.43 4.84 4.51
C THR A 114 -16.32 5.11 3.02
N ASP A 115 -15.19 5.63 2.57
CA ASP A 115 -14.89 6.04 1.20
C ASP A 115 -13.82 5.17 0.52
N GLY A 116 -13.39 4.08 1.16
CA GLY A 116 -12.45 3.10 0.60
C GLY A 116 -11.58 2.40 1.63
N VAL A 117 -10.54 1.73 1.18
CA VAL A 117 -9.70 0.83 1.98
C VAL A 117 -8.21 1.19 1.83
N ILE A 118 -7.47 1.15 2.93
CA ILE A 118 -6.01 1.08 2.87
C ILE A 118 -5.61 -0.39 3.10
N GLU A 119 -4.93 -0.98 2.11
CA GLU A 119 -4.27 -2.26 2.23
C GLU A 119 -2.80 -2.04 2.63
N LEU A 120 -2.54 -2.18 3.91
CA LEU A 120 -1.23 -1.98 4.50
C LEU A 120 -0.43 -3.29 4.51
N VAL A 121 0.68 -3.33 3.78
CA VAL A 121 1.62 -4.45 3.74
C VAL A 121 2.80 -4.15 4.66
N PRO A 122 2.93 -4.77 5.84
CA PRO A 122 4.16 -4.68 6.63
C PRO A 122 5.28 -5.44 5.90
N ALA A 123 6.40 -4.79 5.61
CA ALA A 123 7.45 -5.39 4.81
C ALA A 123 8.86 -5.00 5.29
N PHE A 124 9.83 -5.80 4.88
CA PHE A 124 11.23 -5.67 5.24
C PHE A 124 12.07 -5.44 3.98
N GLU A 125 12.74 -4.30 3.92
CA GLU A 125 13.63 -3.97 2.82
C GLU A 125 14.84 -4.93 2.78
N GLN A 126 15.14 -5.50 1.60
CA GLN A 126 16.20 -6.48 1.41
C GLN A 126 17.40 -5.95 0.61
N GLY A 127 17.31 -4.71 0.12
CA GLY A 127 18.20 -4.16 -0.91
C GLY A 127 17.62 -4.30 -2.33
N ASP A 128 18.22 -3.63 -3.29
CA ASP A 128 17.81 -3.61 -4.72
C ASP A 128 16.32 -3.35 -4.95
N ASN A 129 15.73 -2.45 -4.15
CA ASN A 129 14.30 -2.16 -4.18
C ASN A 129 13.39 -3.39 -3.96
N THR A 130 13.94 -4.42 -3.32
CA THR A 130 13.25 -5.68 -3.01
C THR A 130 12.69 -5.63 -1.59
N PHE A 131 11.44 -6.06 -1.43
CA PHE A 131 10.76 -6.11 -0.14
C PHE A 131 10.27 -7.53 0.15
N LYS A 132 10.59 -8.02 1.35
CA LYS A 132 10.06 -9.27 1.88
C LYS A 132 8.83 -8.97 2.73
N TYR A 133 7.71 -9.66 2.48
CA TYR A 133 6.44 -9.43 3.15
C TYR A 133 5.76 -10.74 3.58
N PRO A 134 4.86 -10.71 4.58
CA PRO A 134 4.22 -11.91 5.09
C PRO A 134 3.15 -12.46 4.14
N ASP A 135 3.01 -13.79 4.11
CA ASP A 135 1.83 -14.49 3.64
C ASP A 135 1.41 -15.48 4.71
N SER A 136 0.28 -15.24 5.37
CA SER A 136 -0.19 -16.04 6.50
C SER A 136 -0.87 -17.36 6.10
N LYS A 137 -1.04 -17.63 4.78
CA LYS A 137 -1.65 -18.88 4.32
C LYS A 137 -0.76 -20.10 4.54
N ASN A 138 -1.41 -21.25 4.64
CA ASN A 138 -0.75 -22.57 4.68
C ASN A 138 0.38 -22.68 5.71
N GLY A 139 0.16 -22.14 6.91
CA GLY A 139 1.15 -22.16 7.99
C GLY A 139 2.13 -20.99 8.00
N GLY A 140 2.05 -20.10 7.01
CA GLY A 140 2.87 -18.90 6.91
C GLY A 140 4.10 -19.06 6.01
N SER A 141 4.39 -18.02 5.27
CA SER A 141 5.59 -17.89 4.43
C SER A 141 5.98 -16.45 4.21
N TRP A 142 7.20 -16.20 3.78
CA TRP A 142 7.66 -14.90 3.34
C TRP A 142 7.70 -14.85 1.82
N LYS A 143 7.15 -13.78 1.25
CA LYS A 143 7.18 -13.51 -0.19
C LYS A 143 8.02 -12.30 -0.49
N ILE A 144 8.37 -12.11 -1.75
CA ILE A 144 9.21 -11.02 -2.25
C ILE A 144 8.45 -10.24 -3.32
N THR A 145 8.60 -8.92 -3.31
CA THR A 145 8.06 -8.02 -4.32
C THR A 145 9.04 -6.89 -4.64
N LYS A 146 8.89 -6.28 -5.81
CA LYS A 146 9.71 -5.15 -6.30
C LYS A 146 8.82 -3.99 -6.80
N PRO A 147 7.99 -3.41 -5.95
CA PRO A 147 6.98 -2.43 -6.39
C PRO A 147 7.58 -1.13 -6.92
N LEU A 148 8.79 -0.75 -6.49
CA LEU A 148 9.43 0.47 -6.97
C LEU A 148 9.80 0.37 -8.45
N ILE A 149 10.17 -0.82 -8.94
CA ILE A 149 10.44 -1.06 -10.36
C ILE A 149 9.17 -0.83 -11.18
N GLU A 150 8.03 -1.37 -10.74
CA GLU A 150 6.74 -1.16 -11.41
C GLU A 150 6.35 0.32 -11.48
N ILE A 151 6.64 1.08 -10.43
CA ILE A 151 6.39 2.52 -10.37
C ILE A 151 7.28 3.26 -11.37
N GLU A 152 8.57 2.95 -11.39
CA GLU A 152 9.55 3.57 -12.30
C GLU A 152 9.23 3.26 -13.77
N GLU A 153 8.94 2.00 -14.10
CA GLU A 153 8.56 1.60 -15.45
C GLU A 153 7.26 2.27 -15.91
N SER A 154 6.25 2.38 -15.03
CA SER A 154 5.01 3.08 -15.34
C SER A 154 5.25 4.57 -15.58
N LYS A 155 6.11 5.20 -14.80
CA LYS A 155 6.50 6.60 -14.95
C LYS A 155 7.27 6.83 -16.26
N SER A 156 8.24 5.96 -16.55
CA SER A 156 9.00 6.01 -17.81
C SER A 156 8.08 5.88 -19.01
N LYS A 157 7.18 4.88 -18.98
CA LYS A 157 6.23 4.66 -20.08
C LYS A 157 5.24 5.82 -20.24
N SER A 158 4.82 6.46 -19.15
CA SER A 158 4.00 7.66 -19.19
C SER A 158 4.72 8.83 -19.89
N GLN A 159 6.01 9.03 -19.57
CA GLN A 159 6.84 10.07 -20.19
C GLN A 159 7.07 9.80 -21.69
N GLU A 160 7.50 8.59 -22.06
CA GLU A 160 7.73 8.15 -23.43
C GLU A 160 6.49 8.35 -24.33
N THR A 161 5.31 8.13 -23.78
CA THR A 161 4.04 8.20 -24.53
C THR A 161 3.31 9.53 -24.34
N SER A 162 3.94 10.56 -23.78
CA SER A 162 3.29 11.85 -23.48
C SER A 162 1.96 11.66 -22.74
N GLN A 163 1.94 10.81 -21.71
CA GLN A 163 0.81 10.42 -20.85
C GLN A 163 -0.28 9.55 -21.50
N VAL A 164 -0.15 9.18 -22.77
CA VAL A 164 -1.15 8.30 -23.43
C VAL A 164 -1.28 6.96 -22.68
N PHE A 165 -0.18 6.42 -22.17
CA PHE A 165 -0.19 5.23 -21.31
C PHE A 165 -1.14 5.37 -20.11
N ASN A 166 -1.06 6.48 -19.36
CA ASN A 166 -1.94 6.71 -18.22
C ASN A 166 -3.41 6.82 -18.64
N TYR A 167 -3.69 7.51 -19.76
CA TYR A 167 -5.05 7.64 -20.26
C TYR A 167 -5.66 6.29 -20.66
N LEU A 168 -4.88 5.39 -21.28
CA LEU A 168 -5.32 4.04 -21.57
C LEU A 168 -5.62 3.25 -20.27
N CYS A 169 -4.74 3.37 -19.26
CA CYS A 169 -4.98 2.75 -17.95
C CYS A 169 -6.27 3.28 -17.31
N TYR A 170 -6.54 4.58 -17.38
CA TYR A 170 -7.75 5.19 -16.82
C TYR A 170 -9.02 4.66 -17.53
N LEU A 171 -9.01 4.62 -18.86
CA LEU A 171 -10.14 4.11 -19.64
C LEU A 171 -10.40 2.63 -19.35
N THR A 172 -9.35 1.81 -19.29
CA THR A 172 -9.46 0.38 -18.97
C THR A 172 -10.04 0.14 -17.58
N ARG A 173 -9.58 0.91 -16.57
CA ARG A 173 -10.13 0.83 -15.20
C ARG A 173 -11.58 1.27 -15.16
N LYS A 174 -11.91 2.36 -15.84
CA LYS A 174 -13.28 2.83 -15.91
C LYS A 174 -14.19 1.78 -16.56
N TRP A 175 -13.74 1.15 -17.64
CA TRP A 175 -14.47 0.08 -18.31
C TRP A 175 -14.68 -1.17 -17.42
N LYS A 176 -13.65 -1.57 -16.65
CA LYS A 176 -13.77 -2.70 -15.72
C LYS A 176 -14.81 -2.48 -14.62
N ASN A 177 -15.07 -1.23 -14.27
CA ASN A 177 -15.99 -0.85 -13.19
C ASN A 177 -17.44 -0.62 -13.66
N TYR A 178 -17.74 -0.94 -14.96
CA TYR A 178 -19.07 -1.04 -15.52
C TYR A 178 -19.55 -2.49 -15.49
#